data_db7f423b44e8133167bc57d798d38907
#
_entry.id   db7f423b44e8133167bc57d798d38907
#
_cell.length_a   1.000
_cell.length_b   1.000
_cell.length_c   1.000
_cell.angle_alpha   90.00
_cell.angle_beta   90.00
_cell.angle_gamma   90.00
#
_symmetry.space_group_name_H-M   'P 1'
#
loop_
_entity.id
_entity.type
_entity.pdbx_description
1 polymer ?
#
loop_
_entity_poly.entity_id
_entity_poly.type
_entity_poly.pdbx_seq_one_letter_code
_entity_poly.pdbx_strand_id
1 'polypeptide(L)'
;MSYSQLVWFKKDLRIKDHSPLYQATKNGKCLCLFVYEDEIINSDDFDTRHFNFLNQSLIDLRKKLRQLGSNLIIRRGECVEVLRKLHNEHPFETIWAHQETGNWISYQRDLRVLSWAKETGIQYKEFYQNGVIRKLNTRDGWSRIWNQRMNEKIIPTSSSIHSPNNIDYGEILSPSNFDLNTTSNSKGLLGGETHAKQCLETFLSDRGKNYQKEMSSPVTAFDSCSRMSSYLTFGNISIKEVYQTSKERADQIRLNKSKSNPEDKGWLKSLSSFQSRLRWHCHFIQKLEDEPEIEHQNINKAYDGLREESFNSEYYEAWLKGQTGYPIIDACMRALKDGGWINFRMRAMLVSFTSYHLWLHWKKPAIELARLFTDYEPGIHYSQIQMQAGVTGINTVRIYSPIKQVTDQDPQGIFIKSYLPELNSVPDHHLAEPHKMTQLEQSMYGCVIGKNYPHPIVNHAEAYRSARDRIHSIKKMKSTKEESKKVFLKHGSRKSNRRPVRS
;
A
#
# COMPACT_ATOMS: atom_id res chain seq x y z
N MET A 1 16.96 41.29 -4.93
CA MET A 1 17.33 39.83 -5.10
C MET A 1 16.05 39.08 -5.40
N SER A 2 15.98 38.32 -6.48
CA SER A 2 14.79 37.47 -6.69
C SER A 2 14.90 36.24 -5.79
N TYR A 3 13.95 36.10 -4.89
CA TYR A 3 13.85 34.90 -4.04
C TYR A 3 13.65 33.64 -4.87
N SER A 4 14.15 32.48 -4.35
CA SER A 4 13.96 31.18 -4.98
C SER A 4 12.60 30.57 -4.60
N GLN A 5 12.20 29.57 -5.34
CA GLN A 5 11.02 28.75 -5.08
C GLN A 5 11.50 27.39 -4.56
N LEU A 6 11.01 26.91 -3.43
CA LEU A 6 11.35 25.60 -2.91
C LEU A 6 10.31 24.57 -3.32
N VAL A 7 10.71 23.52 -4.02
CA VAL A 7 9.89 22.34 -4.27
C VAL A 7 10.30 21.25 -3.30
N TRP A 8 9.41 20.93 -2.38
CA TRP A 8 9.66 19.91 -1.37
C TRP A 8 9.03 18.58 -1.80
N PHE A 9 9.90 17.66 -2.24
CA PHE A 9 9.53 16.29 -2.60
C PHE A 9 9.38 15.42 -1.36
N LYS A 10 8.32 14.62 -1.32
CA LYS A 10 8.01 13.64 -0.27
C LYS A 10 7.68 12.28 -0.89
N LYS A 11 6.42 11.90 -0.93
CA LYS A 11 5.89 10.71 -1.64
C LYS A 11 5.32 11.10 -3.03
N ASP A 12 6.12 11.80 -3.82
CA ASP A 12 5.74 12.31 -5.14
C ASP A 12 6.95 12.36 -6.11
N LEU A 13 7.76 11.28 -6.07
CA LEU A 13 9.09 11.18 -6.70
C LEU A 13 9.00 11.00 -8.22
N ARG A 14 8.52 12.04 -8.91
CA ARG A 14 8.34 12.12 -10.37
C ARG A 14 8.45 13.55 -10.87
N ILE A 15 8.60 13.73 -12.18
CA ILE A 15 8.60 15.06 -12.82
C ILE A 15 7.34 15.30 -13.68
N LYS A 16 6.66 14.25 -14.13
CA LYS A 16 5.42 14.36 -14.91
C LYS A 16 4.20 14.39 -13.99
N ASP A 17 3.18 15.16 -14.35
CA ASP A 17 1.97 15.38 -13.52
C ASP A 17 2.30 15.82 -12.10
N HIS A 18 3.25 16.78 -11.98
CA HIS A 18 3.77 17.29 -10.71
C HIS A 18 3.46 18.78 -10.57
N SER A 19 2.30 19.11 -10.00
CA SER A 19 1.82 20.48 -9.85
C SER A 19 2.80 21.40 -9.12
N PRO A 20 3.38 21.05 -7.97
CA PRO A 20 4.34 21.87 -7.25
C PRO A 20 5.54 22.26 -8.12
N LEU A 21 6.18 21.28 -8.78
CA LEU A 21 7.34 21.53 -9.63
C LEU A 21 6.98 22.44 -10.81
N TYR A 22 5.87 22.15 -11.50
CA TYR A 22 5.42 22.94 -12.64
C TYR A 22 5.09 24.39 -12.28
N GLN A 23 4.46 24.61 -11.14
CA GLN A 23 4.14 25.96 -10.69
C GLN A 23 5.38 26.70 -10.19
N ALA A 24 6.26 26.04 -9.44
CA ALA A 24 7.50 26.63 -8.98
C ALA A 24 8.37 27.12 -10.15
N THR A 25 8.52 26.32 -11.21
CA THR A 25 9.33 26.70 -12.39
C THR A 25 8.81 27.91 -13.15
N LYS A 26 7.52 28.22 -13.03
CA LYS A 26 6.93 29.43 -13.61
C LYS A 26 7.14 30.70 -12.77
N ASN A 27 7.46 30.53 -11.50
CA ASN A 27 7.58 31.62 -10.54
C ASN A 27 9.03 32.03 -10.24
N GLY A 28 10.03 31.29 -10.76
CA GLY A 28 11.42 31.67 -10.57
C GLY A 28 12.40 30.51 -10.52
N LYS A 29 13.58 30.76 -9.93
CA LYS A 29 14.59 29.75 -9.70
C LYS A 29 14.12 28.75 -8.66
N CYS A 30 14.35 27.46 -8.91
CA CYS A 30 13.86 26.37 -8.07
C CYS A 30 14.96 25.67 -7.28
N LEU A 31 14.68 25.43 -6.01
CA LEU A 31 15.39 24.51 -5.13
C LEU A 31 14.54 23.23 -5.03
N CYS A 32 15.01 22.13 -5.57
CA CYS A 32 14.33 20.82 -5.49
C CYS A 32 14.89 20.05 -4.30
N LEU A 33 14.14 19.91 -3.23
CA LEU A 33 14.59 19.33 -1.95
C LEU A 33 13.91 18.00 -1.65
N PHE A 34 14.70 17.03 -1.20
CA PHE A 34 14.25 15.84 -0.48
C PHE A 34 14.99 15.75 0.87
N VAL A 35 14.27 15.41 1.93
CA VAL A 35 14.82 15.26 3.28
C VAL A 35 14.68 13.80 3.72
N TYR A 36 15.81 13.19 4.11
CA TYR A 36 15.78 11.96 4.88
C TYR A 36 15.50 12.31 6.34
N GLU A 37 14.33 11.94 6.81
CA GLU A 37 13.84 12.25 8.15
C GLU A 37 14.09 11.05 9.07
N ASP A 38 14.95 11.22 10.07
CA ASP A 38 15.30 10.16 11.02
C ASP A 38 14.08 9.60 11.75
N GLU A 39 13.10 10.45 12.10
CA GLU A 39 11.85 10.03 12.73
C GLU A 39 11.06 9.02 11.88
N ILE A 40 11.03 9.22 10.55
CA ILE A 40 10.30 8.34 9.62
C ILE A 40 11.08 7.06 9.38
N ILE A 41 12.39 7.18 9.17
CA ILE A 41 13.24 6.02 8.84
C ILE A 41 13.40 5.07 10.03
N ASN A 42 13.39 5.60 11.24
CA ASN A 42 13.49 4.81 12.48
C ASN A 42 12.12 4.44 13.08
N SER A 43 11.00 4.72 12.36
CA SER A 43 9.67 4.34 12.83
C SER A 43 9.46 2.83 12.79
N ASP A 44 8.59 2.32 13.67
CA ASP A 44 8.31 0.89 13.81
C ASP A 44 7.79 0.23 12.53
N ASP A 45 7.15 1.00 11.64
CA ASP A 45 6.54 0.55 10.39
C ASP A 45 7.45 0.72 9.17
N PHE A 46 8.69 1.20 9.34
CA PHE A 46 9.67 1.36 8.27
C PHE A 46 10.65 0.18 8.20
N ASP A 47 11.15 -0.15 7.02
CA ASP A 47 12.09 -1.24 6.78
C ASP A 47 13.08 -0.89 5.65
N THR A 48 14.22 -1.56 5.62
CA THR A 48 15.26 -1.42 4.59
C THR A 48 14.73 -1.54 3.16
N ARG A 49 13.67 -2.36 2.93
CA ARG A 49 13.05 -2.48 1.60
C ARG A 49 12.40 -1.19 1.12
N HIS A 50 11.80 -0.42 2.04
CA HIS A 50 11.26 0.91 1.74
C HIS A 50 12.38 1.87 1.41
N PHE A 51 13.45 1.84 2.19
CA PHE A 51 14.63 2.66 1.97
C PHE A 51 15.29 2.37 0.60
N ASN A 52 15.44 1.12 0.24
CA ASN A 52 16.03 0.73 -1.04
C ASN A 52 15.18 1.19 -2.23
N PHE A 53 13.86 1.01 -2.15
CA PHE A 53 12.94 1.47 -3.19
C PHE A 53 12.91 3.00 -3.29
N LEU A 54 12.93 3.70 -2.14
CA LEU A 54 13.06 5.15 -2.05
C LEU A 54 14.34 5.63 -2.73
N ASN A 55 15.49 5.05 -2.41
CA ASN A 55 16.78 5.45 -2.98
C ASN A 55 16.84 5.27 -4.50
N GLN A 56 16.31 4.16 -5.01
CA GLN A 56 16.21 3.94 -6.46
C GLN A 56 15.33 5.01 -7.10
N SER A 57 14.25 5.41 -6.43
CA SER A 57 13.36 6.47 -6.90
C SER A 57 14.04 7.85 -6.88
N LEU A 58 14.84 8.14 -5.86
CA LEU A 58 15.62 9.38 -5.77
C LEU A 58 16.74 9.46 -6.82
N ILE A 59 17.38 8.35 -7.13
CA ILE A 59 18.40 8.26 -8.20
C ILE A 59 17.76 8.60 -9.56
N ASP A 60 16.61 7.98 -9.87
CA ASP A 60 15.87 8.26 -11.13
C ASP A 60 15.37 9.71 -11.18
N LEU A 61 14.82 10.24 -10.09
CA LEU A 61 14.36 11.62 -9.99
C LEU A 61 15.53 12.60 -10.17
N ARG A 62 16.66 12.38 -9.49
CA ARG A 62 17.86 13.22 -9.61
C ARG A 62 18.39 13.25 -11.04
N LYS A 63 18.42 12.09 -11.71
CA LYS A 63 18.82 11.97 -13.12
C LYS A 63 17.91 12.82 -14.02
N LYS A 64 16.60 12.75 -13.82
CA LYS A 64 15.62 13.51 -14.61
C LYS A 64 15.68 15.01 -14.35
N LEU A 65 15.85 15.42 -13.10
CA LEU A 65 16.04 16.84 -12.77
C LEU A 65 17.30 17.42 -13.43
N ARG A 66 18.41 16.64 -13.49
CA ARG A 66 19.63 17.06 -14.20
C ARG A 66 19.39 17.26 -15.69
N GLN A 67 18.58 16.43 -16.33
CA GLN A 67 18.21 16.57 -17.74
C GLN A 67 17.40 17.85 -18.00
N LEU A 68 16.74 18.40 -16.97
CA LEU A 68 15.98 19.64 -17.04
C LEU A 68 16.78 20.88 -16.61
N GLY A 69 18.07 20.73 -16.31
CA GLY A 69 18.97 21.84 -15.93
C GLY A 69 18.99 22.17 -14.42
N SER A 70 18.47 21.28 -13.58
CA SER A 70 18.49 21.37 -12.11
C SER A 70 19.12 20.14 -11.48
N ASN A 71 19.05 20.02 -10.16
CA ASN A 71 19.44 18.80 -9.44
C ASN A 71 18.62 18.68 -8.16
N LEU A 72 18.59 17.48 -7.57
CA LEU A 72 17.90 17.21 -6.31
C LEU A 72 18.84 17.48 -5.13
N ILE A 73 18.44 18.39 -4.27
CA ILE A 73 19.10 18.67 -2.99
C ILE A 73 18.69 17.57 -2.01
N ILE A 74 19.68 16.91 -1.43
CA ILE A 74 19.47 15.88 -0.41
C ILE A 74 19.95 16.43 0.92
N ARG A 75 19.12 16.29 1.94
CA ARG A 75 19.47 16.61 3.33
C ARG A 75 18.97 15.51 4.25
N ARG A 76 19.55 15.44 5.45
CA ARG A 76 19.11 14.55 6.54
C ARG A 76 18.87 15.38 7.79
N GLY A 77 17.83 15.02 8.55
CA GLY A 77 17.53 15.60 9.85
C GLY A 77 16.06 15.90 10.06
N GLU A 78 15.76 16.65 11.11
CA GLU A 78 14.42 17.17 11.36
C GLU A 78 14.05 18.19 10.28
N CYS A 79 12.83 18.06 9.74
CA CYS A 79 12.45 18.73 8.50
C CYS A 79 12.48 20.26 8.64
N VAL A 80 12.00 20.82 9.76
CA VAL A 80 11.97 22.29 9.97
C VAL A 80 13.38 22.83 10.12
N GLU A 81 14.28 22.12 10.81
CA GLU A 81 15.68 22.51 10.95
C GLU A 81 16.40 22.53 9.60
N VAL A 82 16.15 21.52 8.77
CA VAL A 82 16.69 21.46 7.41
C VAL A 82 16.18 22.62 6.56
N LEU A 83 14.88 22.90 6.61
CA LEU A 83 14.28 24.01 5.87
C LEU A 83 14.82 25.36 6.33
N ARG A 84 15.01 25.58 7.64
CA ARG A 84 15.60 26.79 8.21
C ARG A 84 17.02 27.01 7.74
N LYS A 85 17.86 25.96 7.78
CA LYS A 85 19.23 26.01 7.28
C LYS A 85 19.28 26.37 5.80
N LEU A 86 18.51 25.65 4.99
CA LEU A 86 18.46 25.88 3.56
C LEU A 86 17.94 27.29 3.22
N HIS A 87 16.98 27.82 3.98
CA HIS A 87 16.48 29.17 3.81
C HIS A 87 17.53 30.24 4.12
N ASN A 88 18.35 30.01 5.14
CA ASN A 88 19.46 30.92 5.48
C ASN A 88 20.56 30.93 4.39
N GLU A 89 20.84 29.77 3.80
CA GLU A 89 21.83 29.60 2.72
C GLU A 89 21.30 30.14 1.38
N HIS A 90 20.08 29.79 1.05
CA HIS A 90 19.40 30.11 -0.21
C HIS A 90 17.96 30.56 0.08
N PRO A 91 17.73 31.85 0.34
CA PRO A 91 16.41 32.39 0.67
C PRO A 91 15.36 32.02 -0.38
N PHE A 92 14.21 31.54 0.06
CA PHE A 92 13.04 31.22 -0.76
C PHE A 92 11.78 31.85 -0.14
N GLU A 93 10.83 32.26 -1.00
CA GLU A 93 9.59 32.90 -0.56
C GLU A 93 8.41 31.96 -0.48
N THR A 94 8.48 30.84 -1.19
CA THR A 94 7.37 29.88 -1.28
C THR A 94 7.88 28.46 -1.21
N ILE A 95 7.22 27.64 -0.39
CA ILE A 95 7.33 26.17 -0.39
C ILE A 95 6.17 25.60 -1.21
N TRP A 96 6.49 24.84 -2.22
CA TRP A 96 5.56 24.12 -3.08
C TRP A 96 5.61 22.65 -2.79
N ALA A 97 4.51 22.03 -2.37
CA ALA A 97 4.44 20.62 -2.01
C ALA A 97 3.14 19.98 -2.48
N HIS A 98 3.14 18.66 -2.62
CA HIS A 98 1.90 17.90 -2.66
C HIS A 98 1.38 17.61 -1.26
N GLN A 99 0.06 17.53 -1.13
CA GLN A 99 -0.59 16.99 0.05
C GLN A 99 -0.17 15.53 0.25
N GLU A 100 0.19 15.19 1.46
CA GLU A 100 0.49 13.82 1.87
C GLU A 100 -0.51 13.38 2.95
N THR A 101 -1.01 12.16 2.83
CA THR A 101 -1.77 11.47 3.86
C THR A 101 -0.96 10.25 4.27
N GLY A 102 0.06 10.47 5.09
CA GLY A 102 0.98 9.44 5.57
C GLY A 102 0.61 8.92 6.96
N ASN A 103 1.59 8.32 7.66
CA ASN A 103 1.45 7.91 9.05
C ASN A 103 1.44 9.10 10.01
N TRP A 104 1.19 8.86 11.30
CA TRP A 104 1.11 9.90 12.32
C TRP A 104 2.35 10.80 12.37
N ILE A 105 3.55 10.23 12.20
CA ILE A 105 4.81 10.97 12.21
C ILE A 105 4.85 11.99 11.07
N SER A 106 4.53 11.56 9.85
CA SER A 106 4.51 12.46 8.69
C SER A 106 3.40 13.52 8.78
N TYR A 107 2.26 13.20 9.39
CA TYR A 107 1.21 14.16 9.66
C TYR A 107 1.68 15.24 10.64
N GLN A 108 2.31 14.87 11.75
CA GLN A 108 2.87 15.83 12.72
C GLN A 108 3.98 16.68 12.10
N ARG A 109 4.85 16.10 11.28
CA ARG A 109 5.87 16.82 10.53
C ARG A 109 5.27 17.90 9.63
N ASP A 110 4.23 17.59 8.87
CA ASP A 110 3.56 18.57 7.98
C ASP A 110 2.97 19.74 8.78
N LEU A 111 2.40 19.47 9.97
CA LEU A 111 1.91 20.52 10.86
C LEU A 111 3.04 21.41 11.38
N ARG A 112 4.20 20.85 11.76
CA ARG A 112 5.38 21.64 12.18
C ARG A 112 5.90 22.53 11.07
N VAL A 113 6.00 22.02 9.84
CA VAL A 113 6.43 22.79 8.68
C VAL A 113 5.45 23.92 8.36
N LEU A 114 4.15 23.65 8.43
CA LEU A 114 3.12 24.67 8.20
C LEU A 114 3.18 25.80 9.25
N SER A 115 3.40 25.46 10.53
CA SER A 115 3.57 26.45 11.62
C SER A 115 4.80 27.31 11.38
N TRP A 116 5.95 26.70 11.10
CA TRP A 116 7.20 27.41 10.82
C TRP A 116 7.08 28.33 9.60
N ALA A 117 6.48 27.88 8.52
CA ALA A 117 6.29 28.69 7.33
C ALA A 117 5.42 29.93 7.63
N LYS A 118 4.37 29.77 8.46
CA LYS A 118 3.52 30.87 8.91
C LYS A 118 4.29 31.87 9.79
N GLU A 119 5.10 31.40 10.71
CA GLU A 119 5.90 32.23 11.63
C GLU A 119 6.96 33.05 10.90
N THR A 120 7.54 32.50 9.84
CA THR A 120 8.59 33.15 9.03
C THR A 120 8.06 33.95 7.86
N GLY A 121 6.75 33.94 7.61
CA GLY A 121 6.13 34.64 6.48
C GLY A 121 6.35 33.98 5.12
N ILE A 122 6.89 32.73 5.10
CA ILE A 122 7.08 31.97 3.88
C ILE A 122 5.72 31.41 3.42
N GLN A 123 5.40 31.58 2.14
CA GLN A 123 4.17 31.00 1.60
C GLN A 123 4.27 29.49 1.52
N TYR A 124 3.25 28.77 2.00
CA TYR A 124 3.16 27.32 1.88
C TYR A 124 1.99 26.94 0.96
N LYS A 125 2.30 26.42 -0.23
CA LYS A 125 1.33 26.09 -1.29
C LYS A 125 1.27 24.59 -1.50
N GLU A 126 0.15 23.99 -1.13
CA GLU A 126 -0.09 22.56 -1.31
C GLU A 126 -1.06 22.26 -2.45
N PHE A 127 -0.75 21.20 -3.18
CA PHE A 127 -1.56 20.68 -4.28
C PHE A 127 -1.98 19.24 -3.99
N TYR A 128 -3.20 18.87 -4.35
CA TYR A 128 -3.58 17.46 -4.31
C TYR A 128 -2.86 16.67 -5.41
N GLN A 129 -2.48 15.43 -5.11
CA GLN A 129 -1.87 14.53 -6.08
C GLN A 129 -2.75 13.31 -6.43
N ASN A 130 -3.86 13.15 -5.72
CA ASN A 130 -4.77 12.01 -5.85
C ASN A 130 -6.22 12.42 -5.56
N GLY A 131 -7.11 11.44 -5.35
CA GLY A 131 -8.52 11.68 -5.09
C GLY A 131 -8.89 11.92 -3.63
N VAL A 132 -7.90 12.07 -2.74
CA VAL A 132 -8.13 12.39 -1.32
C VAL A 132 -8.45 13.88 -1.17
N ILE A 133 -9.40 14.21 -0.32
CA ILE A 133 -9.86 15.59 -0.10
C ILE A 133 -9.62 15.94 1.36
N ARG A 134 -8.78 16.94 1.62
CA ARG A 134 -8.55 17.46 2.98
C ARG A 134 -9.79 18.16 3.52
N LYS A 135 -10.03 18.00 4.84
CA LYS A 135 -11.16 18.60 5.57
C LYS A 135 -12.51 18.27 4.94
N LEU A 136 -12.69 17.00 4.53
CA LEU A 136 -13.94 16.53 3.94
C LEU A 136 -15.04 16.44 5.00
N ASN A 137 -16.08 17.27 4.86
CA ASN A 137 -17.19 17.28 5.82
C ASN A 137 -18.14 16.09 5.67
N THR A 138 -18.31 15.58 4.47
CA THR A 138 -19.19 14.44 4.16
C THR A 138 -18.65 13.63 3.00
N ARG A 139 -18.87 12.33 3.04
CA ARG A 139 -18.55 11.41 1.93
C ARG A 139 -19.49 11.52 0.74
N ASP A 140 -20.57 12.30 0.86
CA ASP A 140 -21.53 12.47 -0.21
C ASP A 140 -20.88 13.24 -1.37
N GLY A 141 -21.05 12.73 -2.58
CA GLY A 141 -20.42 13.32 -3.77
C GLY A 141 -18.92 13.10 -3.93
N TRP A 142 -18.21 12.46 -2.98
CA TRP A 142 -16.77 12.20 -3.08
C TRP A 142 -16.38 11.51 -4.39
N SER A 143 -17.13 10.51 -4.84
CA SER A 143 -16.87 9.80 -6.10
C SER A 143 -16.96 10.71 -7.33
N ARG A 144 -17.80 11.75 -7.29
CA ARG A 144 -17.91 12.74 -8.37
C ARG A 144 -16.65 13.59 -8.45
N ILE A 145 -16.16 14.07 -7.29
CA ILE A 145 -14.92 14.87 -7.20
C ILE A 145 -13.72 14.00 -7.61
N TRP A 146 -13.67 12.75 -7.16
CA TRP A 146 -12.62 11.80 -7.60
C TRP A 146 -12.61 11.65 -9.12
N ASN A 147 -13.76 11.41 -9.75
CA ASN A 147 -13.88 11.33 -11.20
C ASN A 147 -13.46 12.61 -11.91
N GLN A 148 -13.84 13.77 -11.37
CA GLN A 148 -13.42 15.07 -11.91
C GLN A 148 -11.89 15.18 -11.90
N ARG A 149 -11.23 14.97 -10.76
CA ARG A 149 -9.77 15.03 -10.63
C ARG A 149 -9.05 14.03 -11.54
N MET A 150 -9.55 12.81 -11.66
CA MET A 150 -8.95 11.78 -12.53
C MET A 150 -9.10 12.09 -14.04
N ASN A 151 -10.04 12.95 -14.44
CA ASN A 151 -10.20 13.40 -15.82
C ASN A 151 -9.62 14.79 -16.10
N GLU A 152 -8.99 15.44 -15.12
CA GLU A 152 -8.25 16.67 -15.34
C GLU A 152 -7.04 16.43 -16.24
N LYS A 153 -6.63 17.47 -16.96
CA LYS A 153 -5.47 17.42 -17.86
C LYS A 153 -4.20 17.03 -17.07
N ILE A 154 -3.43 16.10 -17.61
CA ILE A 154 -2.09 15.76 -17.09
C ILE A 154 -1.20 16.99 -17.21
N ILE A 155 -0.53 17.33 -16.13
CA ILE A 155 0.40 18.43 -16.08
C ILE A 155 1.68 18.01 -16.83
N PRO A 156 2.08 18.77 -17.86
CA PRO A 156 3.28 18.42 -18.61
C PRO A 156 4.54 18.60 -17.74
N THR A 157 5.59 17.88 -18.10
CA THR A 157 6.92 18.13 -17.55
C THR A 157 7.38 19.53 -17.97
N SER A 158 8.00 20.27 -17.06
CA SER A 158 8.63 21.56 -17.36
C SER A 158 9.74 21.36 -18.40
N SER A 159 9.87 22.29 -19.34
CA SER A 159 10.90 22.20 -20.39
C SER A 159 12.33 22.41 -19.85
N SER A 160 12.47 23.25 -18.83
CA SER A 160 13.72 23.51 -18.12
C SER A 160 13.44 23.96 -16.69
N ILE A 161 14.43 23.81 -15.82
CA ILE A 161 14.40 24.24 -14.43
C ILE A 161 15.67 25.04 -14.17
N HIS A 162 15.52 26.29 -13.73
CA HIS A 162 16.64 27.13 -13.36
C HIS A 162 16.85 27.05 -11.85
N SER A 163 18.06 26.73 -11.43
CA SER A 163 18.45 26.69 -10.00
C SER A 163 19.32 27.91 -9.65
N PRO A 164 19.37 28.31 -8.37
CA PRO A 164 20.41 29.22 -7.91
C PRO A 164 21.82 28.67 -8.14
N ASN A 165 22.84 29.53 -8.11
CA ASN A 165 24.24 29.12 -8.18
C ASN A 165 24.74 28.62 -6.81
N ASN A 166 25.84 27.90 -6.81
CA ASN A 166 26.59 27.46 -5.61
C ASN A 166 25.78 26.65 -4.61
N ILE A 167 24.92 25.78 -5.11
CA ILE A 167 24.13 24.86 -4.27
C ILE A 167 24.97 23.63 -3.95
N ASP A 168 25.11 23.31 -2.67
CA ASP A 168 25.48 21.98 -2.25
C ASP A 168 24.28 21.03 -2.41
N TYR A 169 24.38 20.06 -3.31
CA TYR A 169 23.29 19.13 -3.59
C TYR A 169 23.27 17.93 -2.64
N GLY A 170 24.32 17.67 -1.87
CA GLY A 170 24.43 16.51 -1.01
C GLY A 170 24.37 15.17 -1.75
N GLU A 171 24.59 14.09 -1.03
CA GLU A 171 24.62 12.74 -1.58
C GLU A 171 23.38 11.92 -1.20
N ILE A 172 23.00 10.97 -2.06
CA ILE A 172 21.99 9.97 -1.73
C ILE A 172 22.62 9.03 -0.69
N LEU A 173 21.97 8.93 0.47
CA LEU A 173 22.48 8.18 1.61
C LEU A 173 22.31 6.67 1.43
N SER A 174 23.17 5.89 2.08
CA SER A 174 23.09 4.44 2.11
C SER A 174 22.31 3.93 3.33
N PRO A 175 21.82 2.69 3.35
CA PRO A 175 21.17 2.10 4.52
C PRO A 175 22.05 2.15 5.78
N SER A 176 23.38 2.02 5.63
CA SER A 176 24.34 2.08 6.75
C SER A 176 24.39 3.44 7.46
N ASN A 177 23.95 4.52 6.83
CA ASN A 177 23.82 5.82 7.49
C ASN A 177 22.70 5.85 8.55
N PHE A 178 21.83 4.85 8.56
CA PHE A 178 20.64 4.78 9.44
C PHE A 178 20.58 3.47 10.24
N ASP A 179 21.68 2.76 10.38
CA ASP A 179 21.76 1.44 11.05
C ASP A 179 20.79 0.40 10.49
N LEU A 180 20.36 0.58 9.24
CA LEU A 180 19.49 -0.36 8.54
C LEU A 180 20.30 -1.54 7.99
N ASN A 181 19.73 -2.75 8.08
CA ASN A 181 20.33 -3.95 7.51
C ASN A 181 20.50 -3.82 5.99
N THR A 182 21.65 -4.25 5.46
CA THR A 182 21.95 -4.16 4.01
C THR A 182 21.38 -5.30 3.17
N THR A 183 20.52 -6.16 3.74
CA THR A 183 19.91 -7.29 3.01
C THR A 183 19.10 -6.80 1.81
N SER A 184 19.55 -7.13 0.62
CA SER A 184 18.85 -6.82 -0.61
C SER A 184 17.66 -7.77 -0.82
N ASN A 185 16.48 -7.24 -1.10
CA ASN A 185 15.37 -8.01 -1.65
C ASN A 185 15.70 -8.37 -3.11
N SER A 186 16.18 -9.58 -3.35
CA SER A 186 16.60 -10.04 -4.68
C SER A 186 15.46 -10.11 -5.71
N LYS A 187 14.22 -10.19 -5.25
CA LYS A 187 13.01 -10.32 -6.10
C LYS A 187 12.08 -9.10 -6.08
N GLY A 188 12.51 -7.99 -5.48
CA GLY A 188 11.69 -6.77 -5.38
C GLY A 188 11.59 -5.99 -6.69
N LEU A 189 10.56 -5.12 -6.78
CA LEU A 189 10.45 -4.14 -7.85
C LEU A 189 11.53 -3.05 -7.70
N LEU A 190 12.03 -2.54 -8.83
CA LEU A 190 12.93 -1.38 -8.84
C LEU A 190 12.12 -0.08 -8.77
N GLY A 191 12.56 0.87 -7.92
CA GLY A 191 11.94 2.17 -7.77
C GLY A 191 12.21 3.12 -8.95
N GLY A 192 11.42 4.17 -9.05
CA GLY A 192 11.58 5.27 -10.00
C GLY A 192 10.48 5.37 -11.06
N GLU A 193 10.28 6.58 -11.57
CA GLU A 193 9.27 6.90 -12.59
C GLU A 193 9.49 6.10 -13.90
N THR A 194 10.75 5.83 -14.24
CA THR A 194 11.10 5.06 -15.44
C THR A 194 10.55 3.63 -15.33
N HIS A 195 10.80 2.95 -14.22
CA HIS A 195 10.30 1.60 -13.98
C HIS A 195 8.78 1.55 -13.78
N ALA A 196 8.20 2.60 -13.18
CA ALA A 196 6.75 2.74 -13.06
C ALA A 196 6.06 2.73 -14.44
N LYS A 197 6.59 3.49 -15.40
CA LYS A 197 6.06 3.54 -16.76
C LYS A 197 6.18 2.20 -17.49
N GLN A 198 7.34 1.54 -17.41
CA GLN A 198 7.54 0.21 -17.99
C GLN A 198 6.58 -0.83 -17.38
N CYS A 199 6.41 -0.80 -16.06
CA CYS A 199 5.50 -1.71 -15.37
C CYS A 199 4.04 -1.49 -15.79
N LEU A 200 3.60 -0.25 -15.97
CA LEU A 200 2.27 0.08 -16.45
C LEU A 200 2.08 -0.35 -17.92
N GLU A 201 3.06 -0.08 -18.76
CA GLU A 201 3.04 -0.45 -20.19
C GLU A 201 2.87 -1.96 -20.37
N THR A 202 3.71 -2.79 -19.72
CA THR A 202 3.58 -4.25 -19.80
C THR A 202 2.25 -4.76 -19.27
N PHE A 203 1.70 -4.12 -18.23
CA PHE A 203 0.36 -4.46 -17.74
C PHE A 203 -0.73 -4.14 -18.75
N LEU A 204 -0.69 -3.00 -19.40
CA LEU A 204 -1.71 -2.57 -20.36
C LEU A 204 -1.60 -3.23 -21.74
N SER A 205 -0.40 -3.70 -22.14
CA SER A 205 -0.19 -4.36 -23.42
C SER A 205 -0.40 -5.88 -23.37
N ASP A 206 -0.03 -6.53 -22.26
CA ASP A 206 0.03 -8.00 -22.17
C ASP A 206 -0.52 -8.54 -20.85
N ARG A 207 0.19 -8.34 -19.73
CA ARG A 207 -0.04 -9.02 -18.45
C ARG A 207 -1.45 -8.83 -17.86
N GLY A 208 -2.07 -7.68 -18.09
CA GLY A 208 -3.35 -7.31 -17.51
C GLY A 208 -4.58 -7.95 -18.14
N LYS A 209 -4.44 -8.68 -19.25
CA LYS A 209 -5.56 -9.27 -19.99
C LYS A 209 -6.47 -10.12 -19.10
N ASN A 210 -5.89 -10.96 -18.27
CA ASN A 210 -6.60 -11.87 -17.38
C ASN A 210 -6.72 -11.38 -15.93
N TYR A 211 -6.31 -10.15 -15.63
CA TYR A 211 -6.24 -9.58 -14.28
C TYR A 211 -7.46 -9.91 -13.42
N GLN A 212 -8.68 -9.74 -13.96
CA GLN A 212 -9.91 -9.97 -13.20
C GLN A 212 -10.07 -11.42 -12.73
N LYS A 213 -9.61 -12.39 -13.50
CA LYS A 213 -9.71 -13.82 -13.19
C LYS A 213 -8.58 -14.27 -12.26
N GLU A 214 -7.37 -13.76 -12.50
CA GLU A 214 -6.13 -14.27 -11.96
C GLU A 214 -5.65 -13.53 -10.70
N MET A 215 -6.14 -12.33 -10.42
CA MET A 215 -5.70 -11.50 -9.29
C MET A 215 -5.90 -12.12 -7.91
N SER A 216 -6.68 -13.19 -7.80
CA SER A 216 -6.98 -13.84 -6.51
C SER A 216 -6.04 -14.98 -6.16
N SER A 217 -5.50 -15.70 -7.14
CA SER A 217 -4.55 -16.79 -6.90
C SER A 217 -3.13 -16.23 -6.68
N PRO A 218 -2.39 -16.72 -5.68
CA PRO A 218 -0.99 -16.34 -5.48
C PRO A 218 -0.08 -16.85 -6.59
N VAL A 219 -0.49 -17.86 -7.36
CA VAL A 219 0.27 -18.42 -8.48
C VAL A 219 0.30 -17.45 -9.66
N THR A 220 -0.86 -16.93 -10.06
CA THR A 220 -1.02 -16.12 -11.27
C THR A 220 -0.93 -14.62 -11.03
N ALA A 221 -1.19 -14.16 -9.80
CA ALA A 221 -1.26 -12.75 -9.48
C ALA A 221 0.07 -12.00 -9.62
N PHE A 222 1.22 -12.68 -9.47
CA PHE A 222 2.53 -12.05 -9.66
C PHE A 222 2.70 -11.49 -11.07
N ASP A 223 2.19 -12.19 -12.07
CA ASP A 223 2.29 -11.80 -13.48
C ASP A 223 1.09 -10.96 -13.91
N SER A 224 -0.13 -11.35 -13.57
CA SER A 224 -1.35 -10.71 -14.06
C SER A 224 -1.74 -9.42 -13.34
N CYS A 225 -1.26 -9.17 -12.11
CA CYS A 225 -1.51 -7.91 -11.41
C CYS A 225 -0.66 -6.77 -11.95
N SER A 226 -1.18 -5.54 -11.83
CA SER A 226 -0.50 -4.35 -12.33
C SER A 226 0.84 -4.06 -11.66
N ARG A 227 1.00 -4.44 -10.40
CA ARG A 227 2.18 -4.16 -9.57
C ARG A 227 2.44 -2.65 -9.36
N MET A 228 1.42 -1.81 -9.60
CA MET A 228 1.56 -0.35 -9.51
C MET A 228 1.55 0.18 -8.07
N SER A 229 1.22 -0.63 -7.08
CA SER A 229 1.03 -0.18 -5.69
C SER A 229 2.26 0.51 -5.10
N SER A 230 3.45 -0.07 -5.22
CA SER A 230 4.69 0.56 -4.74
C SER A 230 4.98 1.90 -5.44
N TYR A 231 4.77 1.96 -6.75
CA TYR A 231 4.99 3.20 -7.51
C TYR A 231 4.00 4.30 -7.16
N LEU A 232 2.77 3.96 -6.81
CA LEU A 232 1.77 4.92 -6.32
C LEU A 232 2.09 5.39 -4.90
N THR A 233 2.58 4.49 -4.04
CA THR A 233 2.99 4.83 -2.65
C THR A 233 4.13 5.82 -2.61
N PHE A 234 5.17 5.62 -3.44
CA PHE A 234 6.32 6.54 -3.53
C PHE A 234 6.09 7.68 -4.54
N GLY A 235 4.94 7.73 -5.18
CA GLY A 235 4.58 8.77 -6.13
C GLY A 235 5.44 8.82 -7.38
N ASN A 236 6.03 7.70 -7.79
CA ASN A 236 6.81 7.57 -9.03
C ASN A 236 5.96 7.76 -10.29
N ILE A 237 4.65 7.59 -10.16
CA ILE A 237 3.65 7.90 -11.19
C ILE A 237 2.39 8.41 -10.51
N SER A 238 1.68 9.35 -11.12
CA SER A 238 0.42 9.81 -10.56
C SER A 238 -0.71 8.82 -10.81
N ILE A 239 -1.61 8.69 -9.85
CA ILE A 239 -2.80 7.84 -10.01
C ILE A 239 -3.69 8.34 -11.17
N LYS A 240 -3.66 9.63 -11.47
CA LYS A 240 -4.35 10.26 -12.60
C LYS A 240 -3.79 9.77 -13.93
N GLU A 241 -2.46 9.72 -14.07
CA GLU A 241 -1.80 9.17 -15.26
C GLU A 241 -2.15 7.69 -15.45
N VAL A 242 -2.03 6.87 -14.39
CA VAL A 242 -2.39 5.45 -14.43
C VAL A 242 -3.86 5.25 -14.84
N TYR A 243 -4.78 6.05 -14.29
CA TYR A 243 -6.19 5.97 -14.63
C TYR A 243 -6.46 6.36 -16.08
N GLN A 244 -5.91 7.48 -16.57
CA GLN A 244 -6.13 7.96 -17.93
C GLN A 244 -5.54 7.00 -18.98
N THR A 245 -4.29 6.55 -18.79
CA THR A 245 -3.67 5.57 -19.71
C THR A 245 -4.45 4.26 -19.77
N SER A 246 -4.97 3.78 -18.62
CA SER A 246 -5.84 2.59 -18.60
C SER A 246 -7.18 2.79 -19.29
N LYS A 247 -7.73 4.01 -19.24
CA LYS A 247 -8.96 4.39 -19.95
C LYS A 247 -8.73 4.49 -21.44
N GLU A 248 -7.66 5.15 -21.86
CA GLU A 248 -7.24 5.24 -23.29
C GLU A 248 -7.07 3.83 -23.89
N ARG A 249 -6.43 2.91 -23.16
CA ARG A 249 -6.32 1.51 -23.61
C ARG A 249 -7.69 0.84 -23.78
N ALA A 250 -8.60 1.05 -22.85
CA ALA A 250 -9.95 0.52 -22.95
C ALA A 250 -10.73 1.11 -24.13
N ASP A 251 -10.55 2.39 -24.42
CA ASP A 251 -11.19 3.06 -25.56
C ASP A 251 -10.59 2.60 -26.89
N GLN A 252 -9.28 2.41 -27.00
CA GLN A 252 -8.63 1.79 -28.16
C GLN A 252 -9.21 0.40 -28.47
N ILE A 253 -9.35 -0.45 -27.45
CA ILE A 253 -9.95 -1.78 -27.62
C ILE A 253 -11.40 -1.69 -28.11
N ARG A 254 -12.18 -0.70 -27.62
CA ARG A 254 -13.55 -0.48 -28.06
C ARG A 254 -13.65 -0.02 -29.52
N LEU A 255 -12.73 0.84 -29.96
CA LEU A 255 -12.68 1.35 -31.34
C LEU A 255 -12.26 0.25 -32.33
N ASN A 256 -11.33 -0.61 -31.97
CA ASN A 256 -10.81 -1.67 -32.82
C ASN A 256 -11.72 -2.92 -32.89
N LYS A 257 -12.91 -2.87 -32.30
CA LYS A 257 -13.83 -4.02 -32.26
C LYS A 257 -14.25 -4.50 -33.65
N SER A 258 -13.70 -5.64 -34.06
CA SER A 258 -14.50 -6.62 -34.81
C SER A 258 -15.46 -7.26 -33.80
N LYS A 259 -16.78 -7.28 -34.09
CA LYS A 259 -17.89 -7.47 -33.13
C LYS A 259 -17.89 -8.76 -32.26
N SER A 260 -16.86 -9.59 -32.26
CA SER A 260 -16.89 -10.94 -31.65
C SER A 260 -15.59 -11.49 -31.06
N ASN A 261 -14.51 -10.68 -30.85
CA ASN A 261 -13.31 -11.26 -30.28
C ASN A 261 -13.45 -11.47 -28.75
N PRO A 262 -13.44 -12.74 -28.25
CA PRO A 262 -13.52 -13.03 -26.81
C PRO A 262 -12.39 -12.39 -26.01
N GLU A 263 -11.22 -12.15 -26.61
CA GLU A 263 -10.06 -11.52 -25.99
C GLU A 263 -10.35 -10.08 -25.58
N ASP A 264 -11.06 -9.31 -26.41
CA ASP A 264 -11.44 -7.93 -26.11
C ASP A 264 -12.37 -7.82 -24.92
N LYS A 265 -13.27 -8.80 -24.74
CA LYS A 265 -14.13 -8.87 -23.55
C LYS A 265 -13.33 -9.11 -22.28
N GLY A 266 -12.30 -9.94 -22.31
CA GLY A 266 -11.37 -10.20 -21.21
C GLY A 266 -10.67 -8.92 -20.78
N TRP A 267 -10.07 -8.21 -21.73
CA TRP A 267 -9.40 -6.94 -21.48
C TRP A 267 -10.33 -5.88 -20.86
N LEU A 268 -11.50 -5.64 -21.44
CA LEU A 268 -12.40 -4.60 -20.96
C LEU A 268 -12.89 -4.87 -19.52
N LYS A 269 -13.13 -6.13 -19.17
CA LYS A 269 -13.48 -6.51 -17.79
C LYS A 269 -12.32 -6.29 -16.83
N SER A 270 -11.12 -6.69 -17.25
CA SER A 270 -9.89 -6.53 -16.43
C SER A 270 -9.56 -5.05 -16.21
N LEU A 271 -9.60 -4.21 -17.25
CA LEU A 271 -9.38 -2.77 -17.15
C LEU A 271 -10.43 -2.08 -16.27
N SER A 272 -11.71 -2.44 -16.42
CA SER A 272 -12.78 -1.93 -15.56
C SER A 272 -12.57 -2.30 -14.08
N SER A 273 -12.16 -3.55 -13.82
CA SER A 273 -11.81 -4.00 -12.47
C SER A 273 -10.63 -3.24 -11.91
N PHE A 274 -9.58 -3.03 -12.71
CA PHE A 274 -8.38 -2.26 -12.32
C PHE A 274 -8.73 -0.80 -12.00
N GLN A 275 -9.47 -0.10 -12.88
CA GLN A 275 -9.91 1.28 -12.65
C GLN A 275 -10.75 1.43 -11.36
N SER A 276 -11.57 0.42 -11.07
CA SER A 276 -12.29 0.37 -9.80
C SER A 276 -11.33 0.29 -8.58
N ARG A 277 -10.20 -0.44 -8.70
CA ARG A 277 -9.19 -0.50 -7.62
C ARG A 277 -8.47 0.83 -7.40
N LEU A 278 -8.21 1.61 -8.45
CA LEU A 278 -7.65 2.96 -8.32
C LEU A 278 -8.58 3.89 -7.51
N ARG A 279 -9.91 3.75 -7.66
CA ARG A 279 -10.87 4.48 -6.83
C ARG A 279 -10.84 4.01 -5.38
N TRP A 280 -10.76 2.69 -5.14
CA TRP A 280 -10.63 2.12 -3.80
C TRP A 280 -9.35 2.56 -3.10
N HIS A 281 -8.24 2.69 -3.83
CA HIS A 281 -6.98 3.23 -3.32
C HIS A 281 -7.21 4.58 -2.59
N CYS A 282 -7.73 5.58 -3.28
CA CYS A 282 -8.03 6.88 -2.66
C CYS A 282 -9.13 6.81 -1.59
N HIS A 283 -10.12 5.91 -1.74
CA HIS A 283 -11.18 5.74 -0.74
C HIS A 283 -10.65 5.29 0.63
N PHE A 284 -9.65 4.41 0.65
CA PHE A 284 -9.05 3.94 1.90
C PHE A 284 -8.12 5.01 2.49
N ILE A 285 -7.31 5.67 1.68
CA ILE A 285 -6.45 6.77 2.15
C ILE A 285 -7.31 7.90 2.76
N GLN A 286 -8.44 8.21 2.13
CA GLN A 286 -9.37 9.22 2.65
C GLN A 286 -9.87 8.91 4.09
N LYS A 287 -9.93 7.63 4.51
CA LYS A 287 -10.33 7.31 5.89
C LYS A 287 -9.29 7.80 6.90
N LEU A 288 -8.01 7.60 6.60
CA LEU A 288 -6.92 8.08 7.43
C LEU A 288 -6.83 9.61 7.42
N GLU A 289 -7.07 10.25 6.26
CA GLU A 289 -7.16 11.72 6.17
C GLU A 289 -8.28 12.30 7.04
N ASP A 290 -9.44 11.63 7.08
CA ASP A 290 -10.60 12.05 7.89
C ASP A 290 -10.43 11.72 9.39
N GLU A 291 -9.56 10.76 9.74
CA GLU A 291 -9.35 10.27 11.10
C GLU A 291 -7.94 9.65 11.25
N PRO A 292 -6.90 10.46 11.51
CA PRO A 292 -5.52 9.99 11.66
C PRO A 292 -5.32 8.96 12.77
N GLU A 293 -6.19 8.97 13.79
CA GLU A 293 -6.15 8.03 14.92
C GLU A 293 -6.41 6.57 14.52
N ILE A 294 -6.91 6.30 13.31
CA ILE A 294 -7.09 4.94 12.76
C ILE A 294 -5.79 4.12 12.81
N GLU A 295 -4.64 4.77 12.74
CA GLU A 295 -3.33 4.14 12.88
C GLU A 295 -3.14 3.47 14.25
N HIS A 296 -3.73 4.04 15.29
CA HIS A 296 -3.48 3.65 16.67
C HIS A 296 -4.65 3.02 17.39
N GLN A 297 -5.87 3.27 16.94
CA GLN A 297 -7.10 2.93 17.64
C GLN A 297 -8.09 2.22 16.70
N ASN A 298 -9.01 1.44 17.27
CA ASN A 298 -10.09 0.85 16.47
C ASN A 298 -10.97 1.94 15.84
N ILE A 299 -11.26 1.78 14.55
CA ILE A 299 -12.23 2.63 13.83
C ILE A 299 -13.59 2.62 14.54
N ASN A 300 -14.01 1.46 15.06
CA ASN A 300 -15.24 1.31 15.82
C ASN A 300 -14.89 0.99 17.29
N LYS A 301 -15.09 1.97 18.15
CA LYS A 301 -14.72 1.91 19.57
C LYS A 301 -15.46 0.82 20.35
N ALA A 302 -16.61 0.34 19.84
CA ALA A 302 -17.31 -0.76 20.50
C ALA A 302 -16.55 -2.11 20.45
N TYR A 303 -15.43 -2.18 19.73
CA TYR A 303 -14.53 -3.35 19.69
C TYR A 303 -13.27 -3.16 20.54
N ASP A 304 -13.14 -2.06 21.29
CA ASP A 304 -12.03 -1.85 22.23
C ASP A 304 -12.14 -2.88 23.36
N GLY A 305 -11.02 -3.42 23.83
CA GLY A 305 -10.97 -4.50 24.81
C GLY A 305 -11.22 -5.91 24.27
N LEU A 306 -11.51 -6.07 22.97
CA LEU A 306 -11.86 -7.38 22.42
C LEU A 306 -10.70 -8.38 22.44
N ARG A 307 -9.47 -7.94 22.18
CA ARG A 307 -8.27 -8.80 22.02
C ARG A 307 -7.03 -8.24 22.70
N GLU A 308 -7.10 -7.09 23.32
CA GLU A 308 -5.95 -6.35 23.86
C GLU A 308 -5.27 -7.12 25.00
N GLU A 309 -6.03 -7.85 25.83
CA GLU A 309 -5.53 -8.59 26.98
C GLU A 309 -5.04 -10.02 26.66
N SER A 310 -5.24 -10.49 25.44
CA SER A 310 -5.07 -11.91 25.07
C SER A 310 -3.90 -12.15 24.13
N PHE A 311 -2.81 -11.38 24.20
CA PHE A 311 -1.69 -11.53 23.28
C PHE A 311 -0.88 -12.79 23.57
N ASN A 312 -0.85 -13.73 22.63
CA ASN A 312 -0.02 -14.93 22.68
C ASN A 312 1.24 -14.73 21.80
N SER A 313 2.40 -14.60 22.47
CA SER A 313 3.69 -14.37 21.79
C SER A 313 4.15 -15.56 20.97
N GLU A 314 3.88 -16.81 21.38
CA GLU A 314 4.27 -18.01 20.64
C GLU A 314 3.52 -18.11 19.31
N TYR A 315 2.21 -17.83 19.32
CA TYR A 315 1.41 -17.78 18.10
C TYR A 315 1.86 -16.67 17.16
N TYR A 316 2.18 -15.50 17.71
CA TYR A 316 2.69 -14.38 16.93
C TYR A 316 4.03 -14.70 16.28
N GLU A 317 4.98 -15.27 17.03
CA GLU A 317 6.31 -15.65 16.52
C GLU A 317 6.22 -16.76 15.46
N ALA A 318 5.39 -17.78 15.67
CA ALA A 318 5.17 -18.84 14.70
C ALA A 318 4.60 -18.26 13.38
N TRP A 319 3.63 -17.38 13.46
CA TRP A 319 3.09 -16.67 12.30
C TRP A 319 4.15 -15.81 11.63
N LEU A 320 4.88 -15.00 12.38
CA LEU A 320 5.94 -14.14 11.85
C LEU A 320 7.01 -14.97 11.13
N LYS A 321 7.41 -16.12 11.68
CA LYS A 321 8.40 -17.00 11.06
C LYS A 321 7.90 -17.78 9.86
N GLY A 322 6.58 -17.88 9.64
CA GLY A 322 5.98 -18.75 8.64
C GLY A 322 6.14 -20.22 9.04
N GLN A 323 5.74 -20.53 10.28
CA GLN A 323 5.84 -21.84 10.94
C GLN A 323 4.55 -22.16 11.72
N THR A 324 3.40 -21.82 11.15
CA THR A 324 2.09 -22.02 11.79
C THR A 324 1.55 -23.43 11.62
N GLY A 325 2.12 -24.25 10.73
CA GLY A 325 1.58 -25.52 10.33
C GLY A 325 0.41 -25.44 9.33
N TYR A 326 0.16 -24.22 8.81
CA TYR A 326 -0.80 -23.95 7.72
C TYR A 326 -0.04 -23.52 6.47
N PRO A 327 0.19 -24.42 5.48
CA PRO A 327 1.11 -24.17 4.38
C PRO A 327 0.90 -22.88 3.62
N ILE A 328 -0.35 -22.51 3.31
CA ILE A 328 -0.63 -21.27 2.57
C ILE A 328 -0.32 -20.01 3.40
N ILE A 329 -0.48 -20.04 4.73
CA ILE A 329 -0.11 -18.95 5.64
C ILE A 329 1.41 -18.81 5.66
N ASP A 330 2.10 -19.94 5.86
CA ASP A 330 3.56 -19.99 5.99
C ASP A 330 4.25 -19.59 4.68
N ALA A 331 3.77 -20.08 3.54
CA ALA A 331 4.24 -19.67 2.22
C ALA A 331 4.05 -18.16 1.97
N CYS A 332 2.89 -17.58 2.35
CA CYS A 332 2.65 -16.15 2.22
C CYS A 332 3.62 -15.32 3.07
N MET A 333 3.91 -15.72 4.30
CA MET A 333 4.86 -14.99 5.16
C MET A 333 6.28 -15.07 4.61
N ARG A 334 6.71 -16.24 4.11
CA ARG A 334 8.02 -16.41 3.48
C ARG A 334 8.13 -15.63 2.16
N ALA A 335 7.09 -15.64 1.34
CA ALA A 335 7.02 -14.86 0.11
C ALA A 335 7.13 -13.34 0.37
N LEU A 336 6.50 -12.85 1.45
CA LEU A 336 6.62 -11.45 1.84
C LEU A 336 8.03 -11.08 2.27
N LYS A 337 8.69 -11.95 3.04
CA LYS A 337 10.09 -11.72 3.46
C LYS A 337 11.03 -11.66 2.25
N ASP A 338 10.82 -12.52 1.26
CA ASP A 338 11.63 -12.63 0.05
C ASP A 338 11.39 -11.46 -0.93
N GLY A 339 10.12 -11.18 -1.27
CA GLY A 339 9.78 -10.27 -2.38
C GLY A 339 9.03 -8.99 -2.01
N GLY A 340 8.59 -8.83 -0.75
CA GLY A 340 7.88 -7.63 -0.28
C GLY A 340 6.48 -7.41 -0.86
N TRP A 341 5.91 -8.42 -1.54
CA TRP A 341 4.58 -8.31 -2.14
C TRP A 341 3.86 -9.67 -2.24
N ILE A 342 2.59 -9.66 -1.91
CA ILE A 342 1.63 -10.71 -2.24
C ILE A 342 0.30 -10.06 -2.68
N ASN A 343 -0.56 -10.83 -3.35
CA ASN A 343 -1.85 -10.34 -3.81
C ASN A 343 -2.82 -10.08 -2.65
N PHE A 344 -3.84 -9.25 -2.93
CA PHE A 344 -4.79 -8.78 -1.91
C PHE A 344 -5.49 -9.90 -1.14
N ARG A 345 -5.90 -10.98 -1.81
CA ARG A 345 -6.58 -12.10 -1.14
C ARG A 345 -5.70 -12.75 -0.07
N MET A 346 -4.42 -12.94 -0.36
CA MET A 346 -3.46 -13.51 0.59
C MET A 346 -3.20 -12.53 1.75
N ARG A 347 -3.09 -11.22 1.49
CA ARG A 347 -3.01 -10.20 2.56
C ARG A 347 -4.21 -10.26 3.50
N ALA A 348 -5.42 -10.34 2.94
CA ALA A 348 -6.66 -10.43 3.72
C ALA A 348 -6.71 -11.72 4.56
N MET A 349 -6.23 -12.84 4.01
CA MET A 349 -6.14 -14.11 4.71
C MET A 349 -5.14 -14.05 5.87
N LEU A 350 -3.95 -13.47 5.69
CA LEU A 350 -2.96 -13.33 6.76
C LEU A 350 -3.53 -12.58 7.96
N VAL A 351 -4.19 -11.44 7.71
CA VAL A 351 -4.83 -10.65 8.78
C VAL A 351 -6.00 -11.39 9.41
N SER A 352 -6.82 -12.05 8.60
CA SER A 352 -7.92 -12.87 9.10
C SER A 352 -7.40 -14.01 10.00
N PHE A 353 -6.28 -14.64 9.63
CA PHE A 353 -5.70 -15.72 10.41
C PHE A 353 -5.21 -15.23 11.78
N THR A 354 -4.42 -14.16 11.82
CA THR A 354 -3.95 -13.59 13.10
C THR A 354 -5.11 -13.13 13.98
N SER A 355 -6.12 -12.49 13.40
CA SER A 355 -7.21 -11.88 14.18
C SER A 355 -8.28 -12.88 14.62
N TYR A 356 -8.52 -13.97 13.89
CA TYR A 356 -9.57 -14.91 14.22
C TYR A 356 -9.07 -16.29 14.68
N HIS A 357 -8.08 -16.86 13.98
CA HIS A 357 -7.54 -18.15 14.37
C HIS A 357 -6.61 -18.07 15.58
N LEU A 358 -5.71 -17.05 15.57
CA LEU A 358 -4.78 -16.81 16.66
C LEU A 358 -5.34 -15.89 17.73
N TRP A 359 -6.47 -15.24 17.49
CA TRP A 359 -7.14 -14.27 18.37
C TRP A 359 -6.23 -13.12 18.83
N LEU A 360 -5.29 -12.69 17.99
CA LEU A 360 -4.38 -11.59 18.29
C LEU A 360 -5.01 -10.24 17.96
N HIS A 361 -4.69 -9.22 18.77
CA HIS A 361 -5.01 -7.83 18.42
C HIS A 361 -4.29 -7.43 17.13
N TRP A 362 -4.96 -6.66 16.28
CA TRP A 362 -4.49 -6.35 14.91
C TRP A 362 -3.22 -5.51 14.86
N LYS A 363 -2.93 -4.66 15.88
CA LYS A 363 -1.92 -3.60 15.80
C LYS A 363 -0.49 -4.16 15.60
N LYS A 364 -0.05 -5.10 16.43
CA LYS A 364 1.30 -5.66 16.32
C LYS A 364 1.53 -6.42 15.01
N PRO A 365 0.62 -7.32 14.56
CA PRO A 365 0.71 -7.88 13.22
C PRO A 365 0.66 -6.85 12.10
N ALA A 366 -0.07 -5.73 12.26
CA ALA A 366 -0.11 -4.67 11.27
C ALA A 366 1.25 -3.99 11.09
N ILE A 367 1.96 -3.67 12.15
CA ILE A 367 3.29 -3.06 12.11
C ILE A 367 4.27 -3.98 11.34
N GLU A 368 4.28 -5.28 11.65
CA GLU A 368 5.15 -6.23 10.93
C GLU A 368 4.79 -6.36 9.45
N LEU A 369 3.50 -6.39 9.12
CA LEU A 369 3.07 -6.41 7.72
C LEU A 369 3.39 -5.09 7.01
N ALA A 370 3.34 -3.94 7.69
CA ALA A 370 3.78 -2.67 7.15
C ALA A 370 5.25 -2.73 6.72
N ARG A 371 6.12 -3.24 7.59
CA ARG A 371 7.55 -3.46 7.30
C ARG A 371 7.79 -4.40 6.12
N LEU A 372 6.98 -5.46 6.01
CA LEU A 372 7.13 -6.47 4.97
C LEU A 372 6.57 -6.04 3.60
N PHE A 373 5.60 -5.13 3.54
CA PHE A 373 5.03 -4.66 2.28
C PHE A 373 5.83 -3.50 1.69
N THR A 374 6.55 -3.69 0.59
CA THR A 374 7.21 -2.60 -0.14
C THR A 374 6.25 -1.49 -0.56
N ASP A 375 4.98 -1.81 -0.73
CA ASP A 375 3.90 -0.89 -1.09
C ASP A 375 3.09 -0.41 0.14
N TYR A 376 3.74 -0.33 1.31
CA TYR A 376 3.10 0.16 2.52
C TYR A 376 2.58 1.59 2.35
N GLU A 377 1.26 1.73 2.33
CA GLU A 377 0.53 2.99 2.30
C GLU A 377 -0.39 3.06 3.53
N PRO A 378 -0.08 3.90 4.53
CA PRO A 378 -0.75 3.89 5.84
C PRO A 378 -2.27 3.92 5.78
N GLY A 379 -2.85 4.78 4.93
CA GLY A 379 -4.29 4.92 4.80
C GLY A 379 -4.98 3.66 4.26
N ILE A 380 -4.35 2.97 3.32
CA ILE A 380 -4.84 1.68 2.81
C ILE A 380 -4.59 0.60 3.85
N HIS A 381 -3.39 0.54 4.40
CA HIS A 381 -2.93 -0.51 5.29
C HIS A 381 -3.81 -0.62 6.54
N TYR A 382 -3.85 0.40 7.37
CA TYR A 382 -4.63 0.36 8.62
C TYR A 382 -6.13 0.21 8.38
N SER A 383 -6.67 0.86 7.35
CA SER A 383 -8.08 0.69 6.96
C SER A 383 -8.41 -0.75 6.56
N GLN A 384 -7.53 -1.42 5.83
CA GLN A 384 -7.72 -2.82 5.39
C GLN A 384 -7.46 -3.81 6.52
N ILE A 385 -6.41 -3.62 7.32
CA ILE A 385 -6.12 -4.46 8.48
C ILE A 385 -7.34 -4.50 9.40
N GLN A 386 -7.86 -3.34 9.81
CA GLN A 386 -9.01 -3.27 10.71
C GLN A 386 -10.29 -3.84 10.08
N MET A 387 -10.47 -3.68 8.76
CA MET A 387 -11.58 -4.30 8.06
C MET A 387 -11.49 -5.83 8.09
N GLN A 388 -10.31 -6.41 7.86
CA GLN A 388 -10.11 -7.86 7.90
C GLN A 388 -10.12 -8.41 9.32
N ALA A 389 -9.66 -7.64 10.32
CA ALA A 389 -9.75 -7.99 11.73
C ALA A 389 -11.19 -7.92 12.30
N GLY A 390 -12.14 -7.34 11.55
CA GLY A 390 -13.55 -7.27 11.89
C GLY A 390 -13.90 -6.22 12.93
N VAL A 391 -13.06 -5.20 13.14
CA VAL A 391 -13.24 -4.14 14.14
C VAL A 391 -13.80 -2.83 13.56
N THR A 392 -14.30 -2.85 12.33
CA THR A 392 -14.91 -1.65 11.70
C THR A 392 -16.42 -1.56 11.91
N GLY A 393 -17.08 -2.68 12.18
CA GLY A 393 -18.53 -2.76 12.37
C GLY A 393 -19.40 -2.58 11.10
N ILE A 394 -18.85 -2.04 10.02
CA ILE A 394 -19.57 -1.70 8.78
C ILE A 394 -19.37 -2.71 7.64
N ASN A 395 -18.48 -3.64 7.80
CA ASN A 395 -18.16 -4.65 6.80
C ASN A 395 -18.69 -6.03 7.21
N THR A 396 -18.94 -6.88 6.22
CA THR A 396 -19.21 -8.29 6.49
C THR A 396 -17.94 -8.96 7.03
N VAL A 397 -18.05 -9.59 8.18
CA VAL A 397 -16.96 -10.37 8.76
C VAL A 397 -16.67 -11.58 7.85
N ARG A 398 -15.41 -11.75 7.49
CA ARG A 398 -14.94 -12.85 6.64
C ARG A 398 -13.79 -13.54 7.34
N ILE A 399 -14.05 -14.73 7.85
CA ILE A 399 -13.02 -15.59 8.42
C ILE A 399 -12.52 -16.49 7.28
N TYR A 400 -11.32 -16.25 6.80
CA TYR A 400 -10.73 -17.05 5.73
C TYR A 400 -10.27 -18.40 6.29
N SER A 401 -10.72 -19.50 5.68
CA SER A 401 -10.19 -20.83 5.98
C SER A 401 -8.89 -21.05 5.19
N PRO A 402 -7.74 -21.24 5.85
CA PRO A 402 -6.49 -21.56 5.15
C PRO A 402 -6.61 -22.79 4.25
N ILE A 403 -7.27 -23.82 4.73
CA ILE A 403 -7.52 -25.09 4.00
C ILE A 403 -8.25 -24.80 2.68
N LYS A 404 -9.36 -24.03 2.76
CA LYS A 404 -10.12 -23.68 1.56
C LYS A 404 -9.33 -22.77 0.61
N GLN A 405 -8.43 -21.92 1.12
CA GLN A 405 -7.59 -21.09 0.24
C GLN A 405 -6.58 -21.93 -0.55
N VAL A 406 -6.02 -23.01 0.01
CA VAL A 406 -5.21 -23.95 -0.77
C VAL A 406 -6.02 -24.55 -1.90
N THR A 407 -7.17 -25.15 -1.58
CA THR A 407 -8.05 -25.82 -2.55
C THR A 407 -8.52 -24.89 -3.68
N ASP A 408 -8.88 -23.65 -3.34
CA ASP A 408 -9.46 -22.70 -4.30
C ASP A 408 -8.41 -21.90 -5.09
N GLN A 409 -7.21 -21.66 -4.53
CA GLN A 409 -6.27 -20.67 -5.07
C GLN A 409 -4.90 -21.25 -5.44
N ASP A 410 -4.52 -22.37 -4.89
CA ASP A 410 -3.26 -23.09 -5.18
C ASP A 410 -3.45 -24.61 -5.08
N PRO A 411 -4.40 -25.21 -5.83
CA PRO A 411 -4.76 -26.63 -5.69
C PRO A 411 -3.62 -27.60 -6.05
N GLN A 412 -2.67 -27.14 -6.86
CA GLN A 412 -1.49 -27.93 -7.25
C GLN A 412 -0.27 -27.63 -6.37
N GLY A 413 -0.41 -26.73 -5.39
CA GLY A 413 0.66 -26.36 -4.47
C GLY A 413 1.85 -25.66 -5.10
N ILE A 414 1.69 -25.03 -6.27
CA ILE A 414 2.77 -24.37 -7.00
C ILE A 414 3.38 -23.26 -6.15
N PHE A 415 2.54 -22.39 -5.60
CA PHE A 415 2.98 -21.30 -4.74
C PHE A 415 3.51 -21.85 -3.40
N ILE A 416 2.80 -22.77 -2.77
CA ILE A 416 3.20 -23.38 -1.50
C ILE A 416 4.59 -24.01 -1.64
N LYS A 417 4.79 -24.89 -2.60
CA LYS A 417 6.07 -25.60 -2.81
C LYS A 417 7.22 -24.64 -3.16
N SER A 418 6.94 -23.53 -3.82
CA SER A 418 7.97 -22.51 -4.13
C SER A 418 8.58 -21.86 -2.89
N TYR A 419 7.82 -21.76 -1.80
CA TYR A 419 8.26 -21.11 -0.55
C TYR A 419 8.43 -22.06 0.62
N LEU A 420 7.95 -23.30 0.50
CA LEU A 420 8.06 -24.37 1.48
C LEU A 420 8.68 -25.62 0.82
N PRO A 421 10.00 -25.59 0.51
CA PRO A 421 10.66 -26.70 -0.16
C PRO A 421 10.58 -28.01 0.62
N GLU A 422 10.41 -27.95 1.94
CA GLU A 422 10.16 -29.10 2.80
C GLU A 422 8.85 -29.86 2.49
N LEU A 423 7.95 -29.27 1.72
CA LEU A 423 6.69 -29.88 1.26
C LEU A 423 6.73 -30.33 -0.22
N ASN A 424 7.87 -30.25 -0.90
CA ASN A 424 7.95 -30.52 -2.34
C ASN A 424 7.52 -31.93 -2.73
N SER A 425 7.84 -32.94 -1.91
CA SER A 425 7.47 -34.35 -2.12
C SER A 425 6.08 -34.69 -1.63
N VAL A 426 5.42 -33.81 -0.88
CA VAL A 426 4.07 -34.04 -0.38
C VAL A 426 3.07 -33.96 -1.52
N PRO A 427 2.19 -34.98 -1.72
CA PRO A 427 1.14 -34.94 -2.74
C PRO A 427 0.17 -33.79 -2.55
N ASP A 428 -0.37 -33.26 -3.66
CA ASP A 428 -1.21 -32.09 -3.68
C ASP A 428 -2.44 -32.18 -2.77
N HIS A 429 -3.03 -33.37 -2.66
CA HIS A 429 -4.21 -33.59 -1.82
C HIS A 429 -3.93 -33.51 -0.30
N HIS A 430 -2.67 -33.60 0.13
CA HIS A 430 -2.26 -33.39 1.51
C HIS A 430 -1.79 -31.98 1.80
N LEU A 431 -1.51 -31.15 0.80
CA LEU A 431 -0.92 -29.81 0.99
C LEU A 431 -1.79 -28.85 1.80
N ALA A 432 -3.10 -29.05 1.82
CA ALA A 432 -3.97 -28.22 2.64
C ALA A 432 -3.84 -28.53 4.14
N GLU A 433 -3.57 -29.79 4.49
CA GLU A 433 -3.51 -30.31 5.86
C GLU A 433 -2.46 -31.44 5.98
N PRO A 434 -1.16 -31.14 5.82
CA PRO A 434 -0.12 -32.18 5.79
C PRO A 434 0.00 -32.99 7.10
N HIS A 435 -0.47 -32.41 8.22
CA HIS A 435 -0.53 -33.07 9.52
C HIS A 435 -1.51 -34.24 9.56
N LYS A 436 -2.34 -34.42 8.54
CA LYS A 436 -3.24 -35.59 8.42
C LYS A 436 -2.61 -36.78 7.72
N MET A 437 -1.39 -36.66 7.19
CA MET A 437 -0.63 -37.79 6.67
C MET A 437 -0.39 -38.82 7.77
N THR A 438 -0.58 -40.09 7.44
CA THR A 438 -0.20 -41.23 8.31
C THR A 438 1.33 -41.27 8.48
N GLN A 439 1.83 -41.94 9.50
CA GLN A 439 3.28 -42.10 9.71
C GLN A 439 3.99 -42.75 8.49
N LEU A 440 3.29 -43.71 7.84
CA LEU A 440 3.80 -44.36 6.63
C LEU A 440 3.94 -43.34 5.47
N GLU A 441 2.92 -42.54 5.23
CA GLU A 441 2.95 -41.48 4.20
C GLU A 441 4.01 -40.44 4.48
N GLN A 442 4.15 -39.99 5.74
CA GLN A 442 5.21 -39.07 6.16
C GLN A 442 6.61 -39.62 5.86
N SER A 443 6.84 -40.92 6.14
CA SER A 443 8.10 -41.55 5.82
C SER A 443 8.30 -41.72 4.32
N MET A 444 7.26 -42.10 3.58
CA MET A 444 7.30 -42.31 2.12
C MET A 444 7.57 -40.99 1.37
N TYR A 445 7.01 -39.87 1.83
CA TYR A 445 7.22 -38.53 1.21
C TYR A 445 8.38 -37.75 1.82
N GLY A 446 9.08 -38.32 2.82
CA GLY A 446 10.23 -37.68 3.46
C GLY A 446 9.88 -36.39 4.23
N CYS A 447 8.61 -36.19 4.61
CA CYS A 447 8.14 -35.02 5.34
C CYS A 447 7.48 -35.45 6.66
N VAL A 448 8.25 -35.45 7.74
CA VAL A 448 7.78 -35.80 9.09
C VAL A 448 7.27 -34.55 9.80
N ILE A 449 5.97 -34.55 10.12
CA ILE A 449 5.31 -33.45 10.83
C ILE A 449 5.81 -33.38 12.27
N GLY A 450 6.15 -32.16 12.71
CA GLY A 450 6.85 -31.90 13.98
C GLY A 450 8.37 -31.91 13.84
N LYS A 451 8.94 -32.39 12.72
CA LYS A 451 10.39 -32.40 12.46
C LYS A 451 10.76 -31.58 11.23
N ASN A 452 10.23 -31.90 10.05
CA ASN A 452 10.50 -31.18 8.81
C ASN A 452 9.55 -29.99 8.62
N TYR A 453 8.28 -30.17 9.00
CA TYR A 453 7.25 -29.14 8.94
C TYR A 453 6.45 -29.12 10.26
N PRO A 454 6.07 -27.97 10.82
CA PRO A 454 5.44 -27.89 12.13
C PRO A 454 4.02 -28.49 12.15
N HIS A 455 3.58 -28.89 13.34
CA HIS A 455 2.16 -29.14 13.60
C HIS A 455 1.37 -27.84 13.53
N PRO A 456 0.06 -27.88 13.16
CA PRO A 456 -0.82 -26.72 13.28
C PRO A 456 -0.83 -26.18 14.71
N ILE A 457 -0.53 -24.88 14.88
CA ILE A 457 -0.48 -24.24 16.20
C ILE A 457 -1.86 -24.03 16.84
N VAL A 458 -2.92 -24.13 16.07
CA VAL A 458 -4.33 -24.08 16.53
C VAL A 458 -5.17 -25.07 15.74
N ASN A 459 -6.25 -25.56 16.34
CA ASN A 459 -7.27 -26.33 15.62
C ASN A 459 -8.17 -25.37 14.83
N HIS A 460 -8.18 -25.50 13.48
CA HIS A 460 -8.93 -24.62 12.59
C HIS A 460 -10.43 -24.54 12.93
N ALA A 461 -11.08 -25.69 13.13
CA ALA A 461 -12.53 -25.75 13.32
C ALA A 461 -12.96 -25.12 14.66
N GLU A 462 -12.19 -25.34 15.71
CA GLU A 462 -12.43 -24.76 17.04
C GLU A 462 -12.17 -23.26 17.05
N ALA A 463 -11.02 -22.83 16.51
CA ALA A 463 -10.67 -21.42 16.40
C ALA A 463 -11.70 -20.64 15.57
N TYR A 464 -12.13 -21.20 14.44
CA TYR A 464 -13.17 -20.61 13.59
C TYR A 464 -14.49 -20.42 14.34
N ARG A 465 -14.98 -21.48 15.04
CA ARG A 465 -16.24 -21.43 15.81
C ARG A 465 -16.15 -20.40 16.93
N SER A 466 -15.09 -20.46 17.74
CA SER A 466 -14.87 -19.52 18.85
C SER A 466 -14.83 -18.08 18.37
N ALA A 467 -14.05 -17.77 17.34
CA ALA A 467 -13.95 -16.43 16.78
C ALA A 467 -15.29 -15.92 16.22
N ARG A 468 -16.00 -16.76 15.46
CA ARG A 468 -17.33 -16.43 14.92
C ARG A 468 -18.30 -16.06 16.03
N ASP A 469 -18.38 -16.86 17.08
CA ASP A 469 -19.35 -16.69 18.15
C ASP A 469 -19.05 -15.43 18.99
N ARG A 470 -17.77 -15.18 19.31
CA ARG A 470 -17.33 -13.95 19.99
C ARG A 470 -17.64 -12.68 19.16
N ILE A 471 -17.32 -12.66 17.88
CA ILE A 471 -17.62 -11.50 17.00
C ILE A 471 -19.12 -11.30 16.85
N HIS A 472 -19.89 -12.37 16.69
CA HIS A 472 -21.35 -12.29 16.57
C HIS A 472 -22.01 -11.74 17.84
N SER A 473 -21.54 -12.11 19.03
CA SER A 473 -22.08 -11.60 20.30
C SER A 473 -21.92 -10.07 20.39
N ILE A 474 -20.71 -9.56 20.12
CA ILE A 474 -20.44 -8.12 20.13
C ILE A 474 -21.27 -7.39 19.08
N LYS A 475 -21.33 -7.92 17.85
CA LYS A 475 -22.07 -7.30 16.73
C LYS A 475 -23.58 -7.16 17.00
N LYS A 476 -24.16 -8.01 17.87
CA LYS A 476 -25.57 -7.94 18.26
C LYS A 476 -25.86 -6.84 19.28
N MET A 477 -24.88 -6.37 20.03
CA MET A 477 -25.06 -5.35 21.05
C MET A 477 -25.60 -4.04 20.46
N LYS A 478 -26.47 -3.36 21.21
CA LYS A 478 -27.08 -2.08 20.80
C LYS A 478 -25.99 -1.00 20.62
N SER A 479 -25.07 -0.91 21.54
CA SER A 479 -23.94 0.03 21.50
C SER A 479 -23.09 -0.14 20.23
N THR A 480 -22.76 -1.40 19.86
CA THR A 480 -22.01 -1.69 18.64
C THR A 480 -22.76 -1.30 17.37
N LYS A 481 -24.09 -1.48 17.33
CA LYS A 481 -24.91 -1.05 16.19
C LYS A 481 -24.98 0.47 16.05
N GLU A 482 -25.07 1.18 17.17
CA GLU A 482 -25.07 2.64 17.22
C GLU A 482 -23.74 3.20 16.77
N GLU A 483 -22.63 2.67 17.27
CA GLU A 483 -21.28 3.09 16.87
C GLU A 483 -21.02 2.77 15.38
N SER A 484 -21.43 1.60 14.90
CA SER A 484 -21.33 1.23 13.49
C SER A 484 -22.07 2.20 12.55
N LYS A 485 -23.18 2.82 12.98
CA LYS A 485 -23.86 3.86 12.20
C LYS A 485 -22.99 5.12 12.09
N LYS A 486 -22.32 5.55 13.16
CA LYS A 486 -21.41 6.71 13.14
C LYS A 486 -20.23 6.43 12.19
N VAL A 487 -19.59 5.26 12.33
CA VAL A 487 -18.51 4.82 11.44
C VAL A 487 -18.96 4.79 9.97
N PHE A 488 -20.18 4.31 9.70
CA PHE A 488 -20.74 4.30 8.34
C PHE A 488 -20.96 5.71 7.79
N LEU A 489 -21.47 6.63 8.59
CA LEU A 489 -21.67 8.03 8.19
C LEU A 489 -20.32 8.71 7.85
N LYS A 490 -19.27 8.44 8.63
CA LYS A 490 -17.95 9.03 8.43
C LYS A 490 -17.17 8.36 7.29
N HIS A 491 -17.10 7.03 7.26
CA HIS A 491 -16.18 6.26 6.42
C HIS A 491 -16.83 5.36 5.37
N GLY A 492 -18.14 5.20 5.42
CA GLY A 492 -18.86 4.30 4.51
C GLY A 492 -18.82 4.75 3.05
N SER A 493 -18.68 3.79 2.14
CA SER A 493 -18.84 4.08 0.72
C SER A 493 -20.30 4.38 0.38
N ARG A 494 -20.55 5.47 -0.36
CA ARG A 494 -21.87 5.80 -0.87
C ARG A 494 -22.09 5.05 -2.19
N LYS A 495 -22.69 3.87 -2.14
CA LYS A 495 -23.20 3.22 -3.36
C LYS A 495 -24.47 3.93 -3.77
N SER A 496 -24.58 4.37 -5.02
CA SER A 496 -25.84 4.86 -5.55
C SER A 496 -26.88 3.73 -5.45
N ASN A 497 -27.95 3.95 -4.70
CA ASN A 497 -29.12 3.06 -4.64
C ASN A 497 -29.95 3.13 -5.94
N ARG A 498 -29.30 3.01 -7.09
CA ARG A 498 -29.99 2.72 -8.34
C ARG A 498 -30.13 1.21 -8.49
N ARG A 499 -31.07 0.62 -7.77
CA ARG A 499 -31.73 -0.59 -8.29
C ARG A 499 -32.51 -0.12 -9.51
N PRO A 500 -32.32 -0.69 -10.70
CA PRO A 500 -33.25 -0.47 -11.78
C PRO A 500 -34.60 -1.01 -11.28
N VAL A 501 -35.63 -0.14 -11.27
CA VAL A 501 -37.01 -0.56 -11.14
C VAL A 501 -37.24 -1.50 -12.32
N ARG A 502 -37.40 -2.78 -12.06
CA ARG A 502 -37.88 -3.72 -13.08
C ARG A 502 -39.33 -3.34 -13.36
N SER A 503 -39.56 -2.71 -14.53
CA SER A 503 -40.87 -2.65 -15.17
C SER A 503 -41.24 -4.02 -15.68
#